data_bb717f6962092b1148472e160d08d3bc
#
_entry.id   bb717f6962092b1148472e160d08d3bc
#
_cell.length_a   1.000
_cell.length_b   1.000
_cell.length_c   1.000
_cell.angle_alpha   90.00
_cell.angle_beta   90.00
_cell.angle_gamma   90.00
#
_symmetry.space_group_name_H-M   'P 1'
#
loop_
_entity.id
_entity.type
_entity.pdbx_description
1 polymer ?
#
loop_
_entity_poly.entity_id
_entity_poly.type
_entity_poly.pdbx_seq_one_letter_code
_entity_poly.pdbx_strand_id
1 'polypeptide(L)'
;MAGFVAMVTNKDEGERKTLELPPAIQKLLEEFEDVLLDDLPYQLPPYRTHQHEIIEEPGSKPTFRAPSRLSPTELADMKKQIEYLLDKGLIRPSTSPYGAPVLFTPKPDGRLRMCINYRALNKQTIKYKYPIPRIDDLLDQLRGATVFSKLDLRSGYWQIRMADNSIHKTAFWTRYGSYEYLVMPFGLTNAPATFQAEMNHILRPLLDECVVVYLDDILIYSRDMK
;
A
#
# COMPACT_ATOMS: atom_id res chain seq x y z
N MET A 1 -2.65 -15.59 13.63
CA MET A 1 -2.96 -14.20 13.20
C MET A 1 -2.21 -13.94 11.89
N ALA A 2 -2.90 -13.51 10.86
CA ALA A 2 -2.23 -13.21 9.59
C ALA A 2 -1.61 -11.81 9.68
N GLY A 3 -0.30 -11.74 9.90
CA GLY A 3 0.46 -10.48 10.00
C GLY A 3 0.48 -9.65 8.71
N PHE A 4 0.88 -8.40 8.80
CA PHE A 4 1.34 -7.61 7.66
C PHE A 4 2.84 -7.84 7.46
N VAL A 5 3.27 -7.80 6.21
CA VAL A 5 4.71 -7.79 5.87
C VAL A 5 5.23 -6.37 6.04
N ALA A 6 6.21 -6.19 6.90
CA ALA A 6 6.84 -4.90 7.18
C ALA A 6 8.30 -4.87 6.70
N MET A 7 8.84 -3.68 6.54
CA MET A 7 10.25 -3.45 6.28
C MET A 7 10.79 -2.46 7.31
N VAL A 8 11.89 -2.81 7.95
CA VAL A 8 12.63 -1.89 8.81
C VAL A 8 13.77 -1.28 7.98
N THR A 9 13.75 0.03 7.80
CA THR A 9 14.84 0.74 7.14
C THR A 9 15.53 1.63 8.16
N ASN A 10 16.83 1.48 8.30
CA ASN A 10 17.65 2.44 9.02
C ASN A 10 18.03 3.56 8.05
N LYS A 11 17.43 4.73 8.20
CA LYS A 11 17.76 5.91 7.40
C LYS A 11 18.64 6.84 8.20
N ASP A 12 19.95 6.68 8.09
CA ASP A 12 20.84 7.82 8.20
C ASP A 12 21.07 8.38 6.78
N GLU A 13 20.61 9.59 6.55
CA GLU A 13 20.87 10.32 5.32
C GLU A 13 22.36 10.66 5.23
N GLY A 14 23.07 9.94 4.37
CA GLY A 14 24.43 10.32 3.93
C GLY A 14 25.58 9.50 4.47
N GLU A 15 25.69 8.33 4.16
CA GLU A 15 26.74 7.31 4.16
C GLU A 15 26.19 6.01 4.73
N ARG A 16 26.25 4.94 3.92
CA ARG A 16 25.99 3.57 4.39
C ARG A 16 27.11 3.14 5.36
N LYS A 17 27.12 3.68 6.56
CA LYS A 17 27.74 3.00 7.68
C LYS A 17 26.77 1.92 8.11
N THR A 18 27.18 0.68 8.01
CA THR A 18 26.60 -0.45 8.75
C THR A 18 26.71 -0.12 10.23
N LEU A 19 25.75 0.62 10.76
CA LEU A 19 25.60 0.80 12.20
C LEU A 19 25.28 -0.58 12.75
N GLU A 20 26.16 -1.11 13.56
CA GLU A 20 25.91 -2.33 14.32
C GLU A 20 24.68 -2.05 15.19
N LEU A 21 23.57 -2.72 14.86
CA LEU A 21 22.34 -2.59 15.64
C LEU A 21 22.61 -3.13 17.07
N PRO A 22 22.02 -2.49 18.08
CA PRO A 22 22.09 -3.02 19.44
C PRO A 22 21.67 -4.50 19.47
N PRO A 23 22.36 -5.37 20.26
CA PRO A 23 22.06 -6.81 20.28
C PRO A 23 20.60 -7.16 20.57
N ALA A 24 19.92 -6.34 21.38
CA ALA A 24 18.50 -6.52 21.67
C ALA A 24 17.61 -6.32 20.41
N ILE A 25 17.96 -5.36 19.56
CA ILE A 25 17.24 -5.12 18.28
C ILE A 25 17.55 -6.24 17.30
N GLN A 26 18.81 -6.71 17.20
CA GLN A 26 19.16 -7.84 16.33
C GLN A 26 18.35 -9.08 16.69
N LYS A 27 18.29 -9.43 17.98
CA LYS A 27 17.50 -10.56 18.47
C LYS A 27 16.01 -10.42 18.13
N LEU A 28 15.45 -9.21 18.26
CA LEU A 28 14.06 -8.94 17.91
C LEU A 28 13.80 -9.12 16.40
N LEU A 29 14.71 -8.66 15.55
CA LEU A 29 14.61 -8.82 14.09
C LEU A 29 14.70 -10.29 13.66
N GLU A 30 15.54 -11.10 14.33
CA GLU A 30 15.64 -12.54 14.12
C GLU A 30 14.35 -13.26 14.57
N GLU A 31 13.77 -12.87 15.71
CA GLU A 31 12.53 -13.47 16.24
C GLU A 31 11.31 -13.22 15.32
N PHE A 32 11.29 -12.11 14.60
CA PHE A 32 10.21 -11.69 13.70
C PHE A 32 10.62 -11.68 12.22
N GLU A 33 11.58 -12.48 11.83
CA GLU A 33 12.07 -12.60 10.44
C GLU A 33 10.93 -12.97 9.47
N ASP A 34 9.94 -13.74 9.93
CA ASP A 34 8.78 -14.16 9.15
C ASP A 34 7.85 -13.01 8.70
N VAL A 35 7.90 -11.85 9.38
CA VAL A 35 7.14 -10.64 9.02
C VAL A 35 8.00 -9.55 8.38
N LEU A 36 9.33 -9.68 8.44
CA LEU A 36 10.31 -8.73 7.90
C LEU A 36 10.89 -9.22 6.57
N LEU A 37 10.03 -9.53 5.63
CA LEU A 37 10.40 -10.11 4.35
C LEU A 37 10.94 -9.08 3.36
N ASP A 38 11.92 -9.48 2.56
CA ASP A 38 12.48 -8.64 1.49
C ASP A 38 11.49 -8.39 0.34
N ASP A 39 10.49 -9.25 0.17
CA ASP A 39 9.46 -9.12 -0.86
C ASP A 39 8.13 -9.72 -0.39
N LEU A 40 7.04 -9.36 -1.09
CA LEU A 40 5.73 -9.94 -0.81
C LEU A 40 5.71 -11.45 -1.10
N PRO A 41 4.98 -12.26 -0.32
CA PRO A 41 4.84 -13.68 -0.58
C PRO A 41 4.09 -13.95 -1.90
N TYR A 42 4.31 -15.16 -2.48
CA TYR A 42 3.62 -15.63 -3.71
C TYR A 42 2.20 -16.12 -3.43
N GLN A 43 1.46 -15.35 -2.64
CA GLN A 43 0.07 -15.65 -2.31
C GLN A 43 -0.68 -14.36 -2.02
N LEU A 44 -1.98 -14.38 -2.27
CA LEU A 44 -2.83 -13.26 -1.90
C LEU A 44 -2.84 -13.06 -0.38
N PRO A 45 -2.93 -11.80 0.08
CA PRO A 45 -3.08 -11.52 1.49
C PRO A 45 -4.35 -12.21 2.04
N PRO A 46 -4.40 -12.53 3.33
CA PRO A 46 -5.58 -13.13 3.94
C PRO A 46 -6.79 -12.17 3.85
N TYR A 47 -7.99 -12.73 3.98
CA TYR A 47 -9.17 -11.91 4.18
C TYR A 47 -9.07 -11.20 5.52
N ARG A 48 -9.28 -9.89 5.49
CA ARG A 48 -9.24 -9.02 6.67
C ARG A 48 -10.63 -8.48 6.98
N THR A 49 -10.75 -7.80 8.12
CA THR A 49 -12.00 -7.16 8.52
C THR A 49 -12.47 -6.12 7.49
N HIS A 50 -11.53 -5.32 6.96
CA HIS A 50 -11.82 -4.33 5.95
C HIS A 50 -11.25 -4.75 4.60
N GLN A 51 -12.12 -5.08 3.66
CA GLN A 51 -11.78 -5.22 2.25
C GLN A 51 -12.06 -3.89 1.54
N HIS A 52 -11.32 -3.61 0.48
CA HIS A 52 -11.55 -2.36 -0.24
C HIS A 52 -12.73 -2.50 -1.21
N GLU A 53 -13.75 -1.70 -1.00
CA GLU A 53 -14.94 -1.63 -1.85
C GLU A 53 -14.99 -0.30 -2.59
N ILE A 54 -15.35 -0.35 -3.89
CA ILE A 54 -15.58 0.84 -4.72
C ILE A 54 -17.07 1.00 -4.88
N ILE A 55 -17.64 1.94 -4.15
CA ILE A 55 -19.06 2.31 -4.23
C ILE A 55 -19.17 3.52 -5.17
N GLU A 56 -19.93 3.38 -6.23
CA GLU A 56 -20.12 4.43 -7.23
C GLU A 56 -21.46 5.14 -7.03
N GLU A 57 -21.53 6.40 -7.50
CA GLU A 57 -22.77 7.18 -7.52
C GLU A 57 -23.84 6.43 -8.34
N PRO A 58 -25.13 6.48 -7.91
CA PRO A 58 -26.21 5.85 -8.64
C PRO A 58 -26.28 6.31 -10.11
N GLY A 59 -26.41 5.37 -11.03
CA GLY A 59 -26.45 5.65 -12.47
C GLY A 59 -25.07 5.82 -13.13
N SER A 60 -23.98 5.61 -12.40
CA SER A 60 -22.63 5.60 -12.97
C SER A 60 -22.49 4.52 -14.05
N LYS A 61 -21.70 4.84 -15.09
CA LYS A 61 -21.36 3.89 -16.16
C LYS A 61 -19.90 3.51 -16.07
N PRO A 62 -19.55 2.28 -16.54
CA PRO A 62 -18.15 1.86 -16.57
C PRO A 62 -17.26 2.90 -17.26
N THR A 63 -16.21 3.31 -16.56
CA THR A 63 -15.22 4.25 -17.11
C THR A 63 -14.22 3.55 -17.98
N PHE A 64 -14.01 4.09 -19.16
CA PHE A 64 -13.01 3.65 -20.10
C PHE A 64 -12.18 4.84 -20.58
N ARG A 65 -10.85 4.70 -20.56
CA ARG A 65 -9.92 5.68 -21.13
C ARG A 65 -8.91 4.98 -22.00
N ALA A 66 -8.64 5.52 -23.18
CA ALA A 66 -7.64 4.98 -24.10
C ALA A 66 -6.26 4.94 -23.43
N PRO A 67 -5.42 3.93 -23.80
CA PRO A 67 -4.04 3.85 -23.31
C PRO A 67 -3.24 5.10 -23.68
N SER A 68 -2.34 5.51 -22.78
CA SER A 68 -1.36 6.55 -23.06
C SER A 68 -0.25 6.01 -23.94
N ARG A 69 0.34 6.86 -24.79
CA ARG A 69 1.54 6.52 -25.54
C ARG A 69 2.71 6.38 -24.56
N LEU A 70 3.40 5.25 -24.63
CA LEU A 70 4.55 4.95 -23.78
C LEU A 70 5.83 4.88 -24.64
N SER A 71 6.94 5.28 -24.06
CA SER A 71 8.27 5.11 -24.65
C SER A 71 8.71 3.64 -24.65
N PRO A 72 9.71 3.25 -25.45
CA PRO A 72 10.24 1.89 -25.42
C PRO A 72 10.72 1.43 -24.04
N THR A 73 11.34 2.32 -23.28
CA THR A 73 11.80 2.04 -21.90
C THR A 73 10.64 1.76 -20.97
N GLU A 74 9.59 2.62 -20.99
CA GLU A 74 8.38 2.43 -20.20
C GLU A 74 7.65 1.13 -20.56
N LEU A 75 7.65 0.74 -21.84
CA LEU A 75 7.05 -0.53 -22.29
C LEU A 75 7.82 -1.73 -21.74
N ALA A 76 9.16 -1.69 -21.73
CA ALA A 76 9.98 -2.75 -21.17
C ALA A 76 9.75 -2.90 -19.65
N ASP A 77 9.70 -1.77 -18.92
CA ASP A 77 9.44 -1.76 -17.49
C ASP A 77 8.00 -2.19 -17.17
N MET A 78 7.02 -1.79 -17.99
CA MET A 78 5.63 -2.24 -17.87
C MET A 78 5.54 -3.77 -17.94
N LYS A 79 6.22 -4.38 -18.92
CA LYS A 79 6.22 -5.84 -19.07
C LYS A 79 6.72 -6.53 -17.81
N LYS A 80 7.89 -6.10 -17.28
CA LYS A 80 8.47 -6.65 -16.05
C LYS A 80 7.53 -6.49 -14.84
N GLN A 81 6.92 -5.31 -14.69
CA GLN A 81 6.04 -5.04 -13.55
C GLN A 81 4.72 -5.83 -13.64
N ILE A 82 4.17 -6.05 -14.85
CA ILE A 82 2.99 -6.90 -15.06
C ILE A 82 3.33 -8.37 -14.76
N GLU A 83 4.46 -8.88 -15.28
CA GLU A 83 4.93 -10.24 -15.02
C GLU A 83 5.09 -10.47 -13.50
N TYR A 84 5.71 -9.54 -12.79
CA TYR A 84 5.83 -9.58 -11.33
C TYR A 84 4.45 -9.62 -10.63
N LEU A 85 3.51 -8.77 -11.03
CA LEU A 85 2.18 -8.72 -10.41
C LEU A 85 1.36 -9.99 -10.68
N LEU A 86 1.48 -10.57 -11.88
CA LEU A 86 0.84 -11.83 -12.23
C LEU A 86 1.44 -13.01 -11.45
N ASP A 87 2.76 -13.04 -11.36
CA ASP A 87 3.50 -14.09 -10.65
C ASP A 87 3.18 -14.11 -9.15
N LYS A 88 3.03 -12.92 -8.54
CA LYS A 88 2.55 -12.75 -7.16
C LYS A 88 1.05 -13.00 -6.99
N GLY A 89 0.29 -13.18 -8.07
CA GLY A 89 -1.17 -13.34 -8.03
C GLY A 89 -1.94 -12.09 -7.61
N LEU A 90 -1.31 -10.90 -7.68
CA LEU A 90 -1.93 -9.64 -7.27
C LEU A 90 -2.90 -9.08 -8.32
N ILE A 91 -2.72 -9.48 -9.58
CA ILE A 91 -3.60 -9.15 -10.70
C ILE A 91 -3.98 -10.41 -11.46
N ARG A 92 -5.03 -10.32 -12.26
CA ARG A 92 -5.44 -11.36 -13.22
C ARG A 92 -5.89 -10.74 -14.55
N PRO A 93 -5.94 -11.50 -15.67
CA PRO A 93 -6.57 -11.06 -16.90
C PRO A 93 -8.03 -10.63 -16.66
N SER A 94 -8.48 -9.61 -17.37
CA SER A 94 -9.81 -9.02 -17.19
C SER A 94 -10.58 -8.90 -18.50
N THR A 95 -11.88 -9.13 -18.43
CA THR A 95 -12.87 -8.85 -19.48
C THR A 95 -13.81 -7.72 -19.08
N SER A 96 -13.43 -6.95 -18.06
CA SER A 96 -14.24 -5.87 -17.51
C SER A 96 -14.51 -4.75 -18.55
N PRO A 97 -15.70 -4.13 -18.50
CA PRO A 97 -15.99 -2.94 -19.29
C PRO A 97 -15.27 -1.68 -18.77
N TYR A 98 -14.68 -1.74 -17.58
CA TYR A 98 -13.81 -0.68 -17.05
C TYR A 98 -12.43 -0.76 -17.69
N GLY A 99 -11.75 0.37 -17.77
CA GLY A 99 -10.38 0.39 -18.28
C GLY A 99 -9.67 1.71 -17.98
N ALA A 100 -8.72 1.67 -17.08
CA ALA A 100 -7.86 2.80 -16.73
C ALA A 100 -6.54 2.74 -17.50
N PRO A 101 -5.98 3.87 -17.96
CA PRO A 101 -4.67 3.88 -18.61
C PRO A 101 -3.53 3.76 -17.59
N VAL A 102 -2.44 3.14 -18.03
CA VAL A 102 -1.17 3.09 -17.30
C VAL A 102 -0.38 4.38 -17.52
N LEU A 103 0.27 4.86 -16.48
CA LEU A 103 1.21 5.97 -16.47
C LEU A 103 2.48 5.54 -15.74
N PHE A 104 3.59 6.20 -16.04
CA PHE A 104 4.85 6.01 -15.31
C PHE A 104 5.25 7.28 -14.58
N THR A 105 5.76 7.11 -13.38
CA THR A 105 6.34 8.18 -12.57
C THR A 105 7.77 7.78 -12.16
N PRO A 106 8.75 8.69 -12.27
CA PRO A 106 10.09 8.40 -11.80
C PRO A 106 10.12 8.32 -10.28
N LYS A 107 10.87 7.35 -9.76
CA LYS A 107 11.23 7.29 -8.34
C LYS A 107 12.51 8.11 -8.09
N PRO A 108 12.81 8.50 -6.84
CA PRO A 108 14.06 9.19 -6.49
C PRO A 108 15.32 8.43 -6.91
N ASP A 109 15.26 7.10 -6.97
CA ASP A 109 16.35 6.21 -7.39
C ASP A 109 16.46 6.04 -8.92
N GLY A 110 15.68 6.79 -9.71
CA GLY A 110 15.66 6.75 -11.17
C GLY A 110 14.86 5.61 -11.78
N ARG A 111 14.35 4.67 -10.99
CA ARG A 111 13.46 3.60 -11.48
C ARG A 111 12.08 4.15 -11.80
N LEU A 112 11.38 3.48 -12.72
CA LEU A 112 10.02 3.84 -13.09
C LEU A 112 9.00 3.08 -12.23
N ARG A 113 8.02 3.81 -11.69
CA ARG A 113 6.86 3.22 -11.01
C ARG A 113 5.67 3.22 -11.96
N MET A 114 5.12 2.04 -12.23
CA MET A 114 3.86 1.89 -12.94
C MET A 114 2.71 2.37 -12.05
N CYS A 115 1.92 3.29 -12.54
CA CYS A 115 0.75 3.84 -11.87
C CYS A 115 -0.48 3.67 -12.75
N ILE A 116 -1.62 3.36 -12.16
CA ILE A 116 -2.88 3.28 -12.87
C ILE A 116 -3.67 4.58 -12.65
N ASN A 117 -4.14 5.17 -13.74
CA ASN A 117 -4.84 6.43 -13.67
C ASN A 117 -6.35 6.24 -13.40
N TYR A 118 -6.69 6.10 -12.14
CA TYR A 118 -8.08 5.94 -11.71
C TYR A 118 -8.87 7.24 -11.59
N ARG A 119 -8.37 8.39 -12.11
CA ARG A 119 -9.07 9.68 -11.96
C ARG A 119 -10.52 9.67 -12.45
N ALA A 120 -10.81 8.93 -13.53
CA ALA A 120 -12.17 8.82 -14.06
C ALA A 120 -13.07 8.03 -13.10
N LEU A 121 -12.61 6.89 -12.61
CA LEU A 121 -13.29 6.08 -11.61
C LEU A 121 -13.47 6.85 -10.29
N ASN A 122 -12.43 7.51 -9.82
CA ASN A 122 -12.45 8.29 -8.58
C ASN A 122 -13.47 9.43 -8.58
N LYS A 123 -13.81 9.98 -9.77
CA LYS A 123 -14.83 11.04 -9.89
C LYS A 123 -16.24 10.56 -9.61
N GLN A 124 -16.53 9.30 -9.90
CA GLN A 124 -17.85 8.69 -9.67
C GLN A 124 -17.88 7.78 -8.44
N THR A 125 -16.75 7.65 -7.73
CA THR A 125 -16.68 6.90 -6.47
C THR A 125 -17.18 7.77 -5.33
N ILE A 126 -18.13 7.25 -4.55
CA ILE A 126 -18.59 7.88 -3.30
C ILE A 126 -17.44 7.92 -2.32
N LYS A 127 -17.10 9.13 -1.82
CA LYS A 127 -15.97 9.32 -0.94
C LYS A 127 -16.27 8.81 0.46
N TYR A 128 -15.44 7.88 0.94
CA TYR A 128 -15.48 7.39 2.31
C TYR A 128 -14.81 8.41 3.25
N LYS A 129 -15.59 8.96 4.17
CA LYS A 129 -15.13 9.96 5.14
C LYS A 129 -14.69 9.27 6.43
N TYR A 130 -13.61 8.48 6.36
CA TYR A 130 -13.00 7.94 7.56
C TYR A 130 -12.27 9.06 8.31
N PRO A 131 -12.39 9.17 9.64
CA PRO A 131 -11.69 10.19 10.41
C PRO A 131 -10.18 9.90 10.39
N ILE A 132 -9.44 10.74 9.66
CA ILE A 132 -7.98 10.72 9.69
C ILE A 132 -7.57 11.63 10.86
N PRO A 133 -6.69 11.18 11.77
CA PRO A 133 -6.24 11.97 12.90
C PRO A 133 -5.52 13.24 12.43
N ARG A 134 -5.60 14.30 13.21
CA ARG A 134 -4.86 15.53 12.92
C ARG A 134 -3.39 15.32 13.29
N ILE A 135 -2.50 15.87 12.48
CA ILE A 135 -1.05 15.75 12.70
C ILE A 135 -0.68 16.37 14.07
N ASP A 136 -1.29 17.50 14.43
CA ASP A 136 -1.04 18.16 15.71
C ASP A 136 -1.38 17.25 16.90
N ASP A 137 -2.52 16.53 16.84
CA ASP A 137 -2.94 15.60 17.88
C ASP A 137 -1.95 14.41 18.01
N LEU A 138 -1.43 13.92 16.87
CA LEU A 138 -0.42 12.86 16.87
C LEU A 138 0.92 13.34 17.45
N LEU A 139 1.34 14.57 17.14
CA LEU A 139 2.56 15.16 17.69
C LEU A 139 2.45 15.36 19.22
N ASP A 140 1.28 15.73 19.73
CA ASP A 140 1.05 15.85 21.17
C ASP A 140 1.17 14.51 21.90
N GLN A 141 0.75 13.40 21.27
CA GLN A 141 0.93 12.04 21.84
C GLN A 141 2.41 11.65 21.96
N LEU A 142 3.29 12.15 21.08
CA LEU A 142 4.71 11.86 21.13
C LEU A 142 5.47 12.64 22.22
N ARG A 143 4.81 13.52 22.96
CA ARG A 143 5.46 14.38 23.95
C ARG A 143 6.09 13.54 25.08
N GLY A 144 7.38 13.73 25.27
CA GLY A 144 8.19 13.03 26.28
C GLY A 144 8.71 11.65 25.84
N ALA A 145 8.44 11.21 24.63
CA ALA A 145 9.08 10.05 24.05
C ALA A 145 10.52 10.38 23.63
N THR A 146 11.43 9.43 23.79
CA THR A 146 12.84 9.55 23.42
C THR A 146 13.31 8.47 22.47
N VAL A 147 12.53 7.39 22.33
CA VAL A 147 12.83 6.28 21.43
C VAL A 147 11.70 6.15 20.42
N PHE A 148 12.07 6.05 19.15
CA PHE A 148 11.13 5.96 18.04
C PHE A 148 11.52 4.84 17.09
N SER A 149 10.53 4.08 16.62
CA SER A 149 10.67 3.09 15.55
C SER A 149 9.60 3.32 14.50
N LYS A 150 10.01 3.51 13.25
CA LYS A 150 9.09 3.63 12.13
C LYS A 150 8.97 2.28 11.42
N LEU A 151 7.73 1.81 11.27
CA LEU A 151 7.41 0.65 10.44
C LEU A 151 6.86 1.14 9.10
N ASP A 152 7.49 0.68 8.02
CA ASP A 152 7.02 0.90 6.66
C ASP A 152 6.49 -0.44 6.11
N LEU A 153 5.20 -0.51 5.86
CA LEU A 153 4.57 -1.73 5.35
C LEU A 153 4.87 -1.87 3.86
N ARG A 154 5.55 -2.95 3.51
CA ARG A 154 5.95 -3.21 2.12
C ARG A 154 4.73 -3.29 1.22
N SER A 155 4.60 -2.34 0.30
CA SER A 155 3.44 -2.21 -0.60
C SER A 155 2.11 -2.33 0.16
N GLY A 156 1.99 -1.62 1.28
CA GLY A 156 0.94 -1.81 2.29
C GLY A 156 -0.47 -1.94 1.72
N TYR A 157 -0.83 -1.16 0.69
CA TYR A 157 -2.14 -1.23 0.05
C TYR A 157 -2.39 -2.58 -0.63
N TRP A 158 -1.38 -3.23 -1.21
CA TRP A 158 -1.52 -4.56 -1.80
C TRP A 158 -1.73 -5.67 -0.76
N GLN A 159 -1.57 -5.35 0.52
CA GLN A 159 -1.84 -6.29 1.61
C GLN A 159 -3.31 -6.27 2.09
N ILE A 160 -4.18 -5.53 1.40
CA ILE A 160 -5.63 -5.51 1.58
C ILE A 160 -6.29 -6.04 0.30
N ARG A 161 -7.22 -6.97 0.43
CA ARG A 161 -7.98 -7.49 -0.72
C ARG A 161 -9.02 -6.49 -1.21
N MET A 162 -9.28 -6.55 -2.50
CA MET A 162 -10.49 -5.96 -3.06
C MET A 162 -11.71 -6.81 -2.67
N ALA A 163 -12.84 -6.16 -2.42
CA ALA A 163 -14.12 -6.84 -2.38
C ALA A 163 -14.47 -7.40 -3.76
N ASP A 164 -15.03 -8.61 -3.84
CA ASP A 164 -15.26 -9.34 -5.09
C ASP A 164 -16.10 -8.52 -6.09
N ASN A 165 -17.12 -7.79 -5.59
CA ASN A 165 -17.98 -6.90 -6.38
C ASN A 165 -17.24 -5.66 -6.93
N SER A 166 -16.01 -5.43 -6.54
CA SER A 166 -15.23 -4.24 -6.89
C SER A 166 -13.97 -4.54 -7.70
N ILE A 167 -13.55 -5.81 -7.77
CA ILE A 167 -12.37 -6.25 -8.52
C ILE A 167 -12.41 -5.74 -9.97
N HIS A 168 -13.49 -6.00 -10.69
CA HIS A 168 -13.66 -5.63 -12.10
C HIS A 168 -13.57 -4.11 -12.36
N LYS A 169 -13.83 -3.27 -11.36
CA LYS A 169 -13.74 -1.81 -11.47
C LYS A 169 -12.29 -1.31 -11.49
N THR A 170 -11.36 -2.13 -10.99
CA THR A 170 -9.92 -1.82 -11.00
C THR A 170 -9.24 -2.11 -12.33
N ALA A 171 -9.99 -2.54 -13.35
CA ALA A 171 -9.42 -2.93 -14.63
C ALA A 171 -8.60 -1.83 -15.29
N PHE A 172 -7.46 -2.22 -15.83
CA PHE A 172 -6.54 -1.33 -16.54
C PHE A 172 -6.02 -1.97 -17.82
N TRP A 173 -5.61 -1.13 -18.74
CA TRP A 173 -5.21 -1.52 -20.08
C TRP A 173 -3.72 -1.38 -20.28
N THR A 174 -3.19 -2.37 -20.97
CA THR A 174 -1.80 -2.38 -21.40
C THR A 174 -1.70 -2.84 -22.85
N ARG A 175 -0.53 -2.69 -23.44
CA ARG A 175 -0.24 -3.28 -24.76
C ARG A 175 -0.36 -4.80 -24.75
N TYR A 176 -0.22 -5.44 -23.57
CA TYR A 176 -0.18 -6.90 -23.41
C TYR A 176 -1.53 -7.49 -23.02
N GLY A 177 -2.55 -6.66 -22.85
CA GLY A 177 -3.89 -7.07 -22.48
C GLY A 177 -4.52 -6.19 -21.40
N SER A 178 -5.68 -6.63 -20.95
CA SER A 178 -6.42 -6.02 -19.85
C SER A 178 -6.26 -6.86 -18.60
N TYR A 179 -6.06 -6.20 -17.47
CA TYR A 179 -5.86 -6.83 -16.16
C TYR A 179 -6.68 -6.12 -15.10
N GLU A 180 -6.98 -6.81 -14.01
CA GLU A 180 -7.68 -6.25 -12.85
C GLU A 180 -6.99 -6.68 -11.56
N TYR A 181 -7.01 -5.82 -10.53
CA TYR A 181 -6.38 -6.09 -9.24
C TYR A 181 -7.28 -6.92 -8.33
N LEU A 182 -6.70 -7.93 -7.70
CA LEU A 182 -7.31 -8.72 -6.61
C LEU A 182 -7.05 -8.10 -5.24
N VAL A 183 -6.11 -7.19 -5.17
CA VAL A 183 -5.72 -6.42 -3.98
C VAL A 183 -5.93 -4.94 -4.23
N MET A 184 -5.98 -4.15 -3.18
CA MET A 184 -6.22 -2.70 -3.26
C MET A 184 -5.04 -1.99 -3.94
N PRO A 185 -5.20 -1.46 -5.17
CA PRO A 185 -4.12 -0.75 -5.85
C PRO A 185 -3.96 0.67 -5.33
N PHE A 186 -2.77 1.24 -5.57
CA PHE A 186 -2.52 2.66 -5.39
C PHE A 186 -3.36 3.49 -6.38
N GLY A 187 -3.77 4.68 -5.95
CA GLY A 187 -4.48 5.65 -6.80
C GLY A 187 -6.00 5.64 -6.69
N LEU A 188 -6.61 4.71 -5.97
CA LEU A 188 -8.04 4.75 -5.62
C LEU A 188 -8.30 5.80 -4.54
N THR A 189 -9.39 6.56 -4.68
CA THR A 189 -9.70 7.70 -3.79
C THR A 189 -9.92 7.30 -2.33
N ASN A 190 -10.50 6.11 -2.09
CA ASN A 190 -10.82 5.63 -0.74
C ASN A 190 -9.76 4.67 -0.17
N ALA A 191 -8.68 4.36 -0.90
CA ALA A 191 -7.65 3.44 -0.44
C ALA A 191 -6.99 3.91 0.88
N PRO A 192 -6.61 5.20 1.05
CA PRO A 192 -6.06 5.66 2.32
C PRO A 192 -7.03 5.46 3.49
N ALA A 193 -8.32 5.74 3.30
CA ALA A 193 -9.34 5.58 4.33
C ALA A 193 -9.54 4.11 4.74
N THR A 194 -9.59 3.19 3.77
CA THR A 194 -9.68 1.75 4.04
C THR A 194 -8.45 1.25 4.78
N PHE A 195 -7.27 1.70 4.37
CA PHE A 195 -6.01 1.30 5.00
C PHE A 195 -5.93 1.80 6.44
N GLN A 196 -6.25 3.08 6.68
CA GLN A 196 -6.31 3.66 8.03
C GLN A 196 -7.28 2.90 8.93
N ALA A 197 -8.48 2.54 8.41
CA ALA A 197 -9.47 1.78 9.16
C ALA A 197 -8.94 0.41 9.59
N GLU A 198 -8.24 -0.29 8.68
CA GLU A 198 -7.65 -1.60 8.98
C GLU A 198 -6.50 -1.49 9.98
N MET A 199 -5.62 -0.49 9.83
CA MET A 199 -4.53 -0.26 10.78
C MET A 199 -5.07 0.08 12.17
N ASN A 200 -6.06 0.97 12.26
CA ASN A 200 -6.69 1.30 13.53
C ASN A 200 -7.39 0.08 14.16
N HIS A 201 -7.95 -0.81 13.36
CA HIS A 201 -8.55 -2.04 13.87
C HIS A 201 -7.51 -2.99 14.47
N ILE A 202 -6.42 -3.22 13.75
CA ILE A 202 -5.36 -4.16 14.17
C ILE A 202 -4.56 -3.63 15.35
N LEU A 203 -4.21 -2.35 15.31
CA LEU A 203 -3.36 -1.71 16.32
C LEU A 203 -4.15 -1.11 17.48
N ARG A 204 -5.48 -1.31 17.50
CA ARG A 204 -6.38 -0.73 18.50
C ARG A 204 -5.92 -0.87 19.95
N PRO A 205 -5.35 -2.02 20.39
CA PRO A 205 -4.86 -2.15 21.78
C PRO A 205 -3.63 -1.29 22.09
N LEU A 206 -2.92 -0.79 21.08
CA LEU A 206 -1.66 -0.05 21.21
C LEU A 206 -1.80 1.43 20.85
N LEU A 207 -2.94 1.81 20.24
CA LEU A 207 -3.23 3.21 19.93
C LEU A 207 -3.35 4.00 21.23
N ASP A 208 -2.84 5.23 21.21
CA ASP A 208 -2.77 6.15 22.35
C ASP A 208 -1.83 5.71 23.49
N GLU A 209 -1.26 4.49 23.44
CA GLU A 209 -0.29 4.00 24.43
C GLU A 209 1.15 4.15 23.93
N CYS A 210 1.46 3.52 22.79
CA CYS A 210 2.82 3.48 22.24
C CYS A 210 2.88 3.48 20.71
N VAL A 211 1.73 3.58 20.01
CA VAL A 211 1.67 3.58 18.55
C VAL A 211 0.81 4.71 18.03
N VAL A 212 1.31 5.42 17.04
CA VAL A 212 0.52 6.33 16.21
C VAL A 212 0.52 5.84 14.77
N VAL A 213 -0.63 6.00 14.11
CA VAL A 213 -0.82 5.61 12.71
C VAL A 213 -1.32 6.81 11.93
N TYR A 214 -0.62 7.14 10.85
CA TYR A 214 -1.04 8.15 9.90
C TYR A 214 -0.94 7.60 8.49
N LEU A 215 -2.07 7.19 7.93
CA LEU A 215 -2.16 6.51 6.64
C LEU A 215 -1.28 5.24 6.64
N ASP A 216 -0.25 5.21 5.79
CA ASP A 216 0.72 4.11 5.62
C ASP A 216 1.94 4.20 6.55
N ASP A 217 2.07 5.29 7.32
CA ASP A 217 3.13 5.48 8.30
C ASP A 217 2.71 5.00 9.70
N ILE A 218 3.42 4.02 10.25
CA ILE A 218 3.25 3.53 11.62
C ILE A 218 4.47 3.91 12.43
N LEU A 219 4.27 4.66 13.50
CA LEU A 219 5.33 5.07 14.41
C LEU A 219 5.09 4.48 15.80
N ILE A 220 6.06 3.72 16.28
CA ILE A 220 6.10 3.20 17.64
C ILE A 220 6.99 4.16 18.46
N TYR A 221 6.55 4.49 19.64
CA TYR A 221 7.27 5.43 20.51
C TYR A 221 7.29 4.95 21.97
N SER A 222 8.38 5.25 22.67
CA SER A 222 8.50 4.99 24.10
C SER A 222 9.38 6.03 24.78
N ARG A 223 9.35 6.06 26.13
CA ARG A 223 10.19 6.95 26.92
C ARG A 223 11.60 6.39 27.14
N ASP A 224 11.76 5.08 27.04
CA ASP A 224 13.04 4.38 27.22
C ASP A 224 13.11 3.12 26.33
N MET A 225 14.25 2.46 26.37
CA MET A 225 14.54 1.22 25.60
C MET A 225 14.10 -0.07 26.30
N LYS A 226 13.26 0.02 27.33
CA LYS A 226 12.82 -1.16 28.10
C LYS A 226 11.56 -1.75 27.56
#